data_7fa843b43d8e6b8d10d777e4aaca2f17
#
_entry.id   7fa843b43d8e6b8d10d777e4aaca2f17
#
_cell.length_a   1.000
_cell.length_b   1.000
_cell.length_c   1.000
_cell.angle_alpha   90.00
_cell.angle_beta   90.00
_cell.angle_gamma   90.00
#
_symmetry.space_group_name_H-M   'P 1'
#
loop_
_entity.id
_entity.type
_entity.pdbx_description
1 polymer ?
#
loop_
_entity_poly.entity_id
_entity_poly.type
_entity_poly.pdbx_seq_one_letter_code
_entity_poly.pdbx_strand_id
1 'polypeptide(L)'
;MKSNTIRHRVRASAARWLVPYLPYPHFMCVAPLDAVLRVLWRAEGQFPPAYWPRLVLLLLLSGINTIASLPERLILAAWLRLRPPRMERDNAPVFVLGYFRSGTTFLQNLLAADPSLRSPSWPQVLAPQTFVLGWALLRTLFVPLLPLTRLDAVVPVGARLPAEDDFALNNLGGMSILAGRAVLPRRQAFFNRYHNLDALSADELSRWRSHQFAFVQKLTLVAGGRRLLLKSPSHTARVRTLLELFPGAKFVHISRSPEAVFRSNIFLVRELQRAFALQSPLPEDEQEEIITRDYLATEMHYLADRARIPAADFAEVRLQDLIADPMGEMKRIYRELDLPFSRGCEERMLQVAATFGKQLRNRHPDLTEGQKARVARLEPLASSFGDARSILTVNRALGDMG
;
A
#
# COMPACT_ATOMS: atom_id res chain seq x y z
N MET A 1 -32.97 -1.21 9.94
CA MET A 1 -31.75 -1.81 9.33
C MET A 1 -31.85 -2.10 7.82
N LYS A 2 -33.02 -2.37 7.22
CA LYS A 2 -33.15 -2.68 5.78
C LYS A 2 -33.01 -1.48 4.81
N SER A 3 -33.29 -0.27 5.25
CA SER A 3 -33.21 0.95 4.40
C SER A 3 -31.78 1.37 4.03
N ASN A 4 -30.79 1.11 4.90
CA ASN A 4 -29.39 1.46 4.63
C ASN A 4 -28.74 0.53 3.58
N THR A 5 -29.14 -0.74 3.53
CA THR A 5 -28.60 -1.73 2.58
C THR A 5 -29.02 -1.45 1.15
N ILE A 6 -30.25 -0.93 0.95
CA ILE A 6 -30.75 -0.57 -0.38
C ILE A 6 -30.07 0.71 -0.89
N ARG A 7 -29.89 1.73 -0.04
CA ARG A 7 -29.14 2.95 -0.40
C ARG A 7 -27.69 2.66 -0.74
N HIS A 8 -27.03 1.71 -0.04
CA HIS A 8 -25.69 1.24 -0.37
C HIS A 8 -25.60 0.56 -1.74
N ARG A 9 -26.55 -0.33 -2.07
CA ARG A 9 -26.60 -1.01 -3.37
C ARG A 9 -26.88 -0.06 -4.53
N VAL A 10 -27.79 0.88 -4.35
CA VAL A 10 -28.15 1.87 -5.40
C VAL A 10 -26.97 2.83 -5.65
N ARG A 11 -26.27 3.33 -4.62
CA ARG A 11 -25.07 4.17 -4.80
C ARG A 11 -23.91 3.41 -5.43
N ALA A 12 -23.66 2.17 -5.02
CA ALA A 12 -22.64 1.33 -5.65
C ALA A 12 -22.95 0.98 -7.10
N SER A 13 -24.22 0.75 -7.43
CA SER A 13 -24.68 0.51 -8.79
C SER A 13 -24.61 1.77 -9.65
N ALA A 14 -25.14 2.90 -9.19
CA ALA A 14 -25.07 4.17 -9.91
C ALA A 14 -23.62 4.64 -10.11
N ALA A 15 -22.75 4.48 -9.10
CA ALA A 15 -21.34 4.78 -9.22
C ALA A 15 -20.65 3.93 -10.30
N ARG A 16 -21.00 2.66 -10.45
CA ARG A 16 -20.42 1.78 -11.49
C ARG A 16 -20.74 2.25 -12.92
N TRP A 17 -21.92 2.83 -13.16
CA TRP A 17 -22.33 3.33 -14.48
C TRP A 17 -21.81 4.74 -14.77
N LEU A 18 -21.63 5.57 -13.73
CA LEU A 18 -21.18 6.95 -13.86
C LEU A 18 -19.66 7.10 -13.81
N VAL A 19 -18.91 6.09 -13.35
CA VAL A 19 -17.44 6.09 -13.24
C VAL A 19 -16.72 6.42 -14.57
N PRO A 20 -17.21 6.04 -15.78
CA PRO A 20 -16.60 6.51 -17.03
C PRO A 20 -16.82 7.99 -17.31
N TYR A 21 -17.85 8.61 -16.73
CA TYR A 21 -18.34 9.95 -17.11
C TYR A 21 -18.27 10.98 -16.00
N LEU A 22 -18.30 10.56 -14.72
CA LEU A 22 -18.04 11.45 -13.59
C LEU A 22 -16.62 11.19 -13.08
N PRO A 23 -15.83 12.26 -12.86
CA PRO A 23 -14.51 12.09 -12.27
C PRO A 23 -14.68 11.55 -10.86
N TYR A 24 -14.49 10.25 -10.70
CA TYR A 24 -14.25 9.65 -9.38
C TYR A 24 -13.12 10.43 -8.73
N PRO A 25 -13.23 10.90 -7.46
CA PRO A 25 -12.19 11.70 -6.87
C PRO A 25 -10.87 10.95 -6.97
N HIS A 26 -10.00 11.41 -7.86
CA HIS A 26 -8.71 10.79 -8.08
C HIS A 26 -7.88 10.91 -6.81
N PHE A 27 -7.24 9.83 -6.37
CA PHE A 27 -6.52 9.84 -5.09
C PHE A 27 -5.39 10.89 -5.02
N MET A 28 -4.94 11.41 -6.15
CA MET A 28 -3.99 12.53 -6.22
C MET A 28 -4.66 13.93 -6.22
N CYS A 29 -5.99 14.04 -6.20
CA CYS A 29 -6.65 15.36 -6.17
C CYS A 29 -6.27 16.21 -4.95
N VAL A 30 -5.85 15.55 -3.87
CA VAL A 30 -5.36 16.18 -2.64
C VAL A 30 -3.83 16.14 -2.51
N ALA A 31 -3.12 15.78 -3.57
CA ALA A 31 -1.69 15.98 -3.69
C ALA A 31 -1.39 17.44 -4.08
N PRO A 32 -0.23 18.01 -3.74
CA PRO A 32 0.16 19.31 -4.24
C PRO A 32 0.46 19.27 -5.74
N LEU A 33 0.24 20.41 -6.42
CA LEU A 33 0.35 20.51 -7.87
C LEU A 33 1.75 20.12 -8.38
N ASP A 34 2.80 20.45 -7.63
CA ASP A 34 4.16 20.08 -7.99
C ASP A 34 4.38 18.56 -8.00
N ALA A 35 3.75 17.82 -7.10
CA ALA A 35 3.79 16.36 -7.10
C ALA A 35 2.99 15.77 -8.28
N VAL A 36 1.81 16.33 -8.56
CA VAL A 36 1.00 15.94 -9.72
C VAL A 36 1.75 16.21 -11.02
N LEU A 37 2.32 17.40 -11.19
CA LEU A 37 3.07 17.75 -12.39
C LEU A 37 4.29 16.87 -12.60
N ARG A 38 5.00 16.46 -11.54
CA ARG A 38 6.10 15.49 -11.65
C ARG A 38 5.65 14.14 -12.20
N VAL A 39 4.48 13.66 -11.80
CA VAL A 39 3.91 12.43 -12.36
C VAL A 39 3.49 12.64 -13.81
N LEU A 40 2.75 13.71 -14.10
CA LEU A 40 2.24 14.01 -15.45
C LEU A 40 3.35 14.27 -16.46
N TRP A 41 4.47 14.87 -16.05
CA TRP A 41 5.64 15.06 -16.91
C TRP A 41 6.15 13.74 -17.51
N ARG A 42 6.01 12.65 -16.76
CA ARG A 42 6.41 11.32 -17.21
C ARG A 42 5.45 10.67 -18.22
N ALA A 43 4.30 11.28 -18.46
CA ALA A 43 3.34 10.82 -19.47
C ALA A 43 3.78 11.16 -20.90
N GLU A 44 4.78 12.04 -21.07
CA GLU A 44 5.30 12.46 -22.38
C GLU A 44 4.19 12.96 -23.32
N GLY A 45 3.21 13.69 -22.77
CA GLY A 45 2.11 14.27 -23.53
C GLY A 45 1.01 13.29 -23.97
N GLN A 46 1.09 12.02 -23.58
CA GLN A 46 0.14 10.98 -24.00
C GLN A 46 -1.14 10.99 -23.14
N PHE A 47 -2.01 11.96 -23.35
CA PHE A 47 -3.30 12.08 -22.69
C PHE A 47 -4.45 12.04 -23.71
N PRO A 48 -5.05 10.87 -23.98
CA PRO A 48 -6.21 10.77 -24.87
C PRO A 48 -7.37 11.66 -24.40
N PRO A 49 -8.15 12.29 -25.31
CA PRO A 49 -9.22 13.21 -24.96
C PRO A 49 -10.25 12.67 -23.97
N ALA A 50 -10.50 11.37 -23.99
CA ALA A 50 -11.42 10.72 -23.06
C ALA A 50 -11.03 10.89 -21.57
N TYR A 51 -9.76 11.16 -21.27
CA TYR A 51 -9.24 11.36 -19.89
C TYR A 51 -9.12 12.84 -19.49
N TRP A 52 -9.34 13.79 -20.41
CA TRP A 52 -9.20 15.22 -20.15
C TRP A 52 -10.09 15.74 -19.01
N PRO A 53 -11.38 15.35 -18.90
CA PRO A 53 -12.20 15.80 -17.78
C PRO A 53 -11.60 15.42 -16.42
N ARG A 54 -11.05 14.21 -16.30
CA ARG A 54 -10.36 13.74 -15.10
C ARG A 54 -9.05 14.48 -14.84
N LEU A 55 -8.28 14.72 -15.90
CA LEU A 55 -7.02 15.48 -15.83
C LEU A 55 -7.26 16.93 -15.39
N VAL A 56 -8.23 17.62 -15.99
CA VAL A 56 -8.56 19.02 -15.64
C VAL A 56 -9.01 19.10 -14.18
N LEU A 57 -9.90 18.23 -13.75
CA LEU A 57 -10.35 18.21 -12.35
C LEU A 57 -9.19 17.92 -11.39
N LEU A 58 -8.31 16.97 -11.73
CA LEU A 58 -7.11 16.67 -10.95
C LEU A 58 -6.24 17.91 -10.78
N LEU A 59 -5.94 18.64 -11.86
CA LEU A 59 -5.11 19.84 -11.82
C LEU A 59 -5.76 20.98 -11.00
N LEU A 60 -7.06 21.21 -11.17
CA LEU A 60 -7.80 22.22 -10.41
C LEU A 60 -7.79 21.95 -8.92
N LEU A 61 -8.16 20.72 -8.50
CA LEU A 61 -8.22 20.35 -7.09
C LEU A 61 -6.82 20.32 -6.45
N SER A 62 -5.83 19.85 -7.19
CA SER A 62 -4.44 19.85 -6.75
C SER A 62 -3.88 21.29 -6.59
N GLY A 63 -4.25 22.23 -7.50
CA GLY A 63 -3.93 23.63 -7.37
C GLY A 63 -4.52 24.25 -6.10
N ILE A 64 -5.80 24.01 -5.83
CA ILE A 64 -6.46 24.46 -4.60
C ILE A 64 -5.76 23.87 -3.35
N ASN A 65 -5.49 22.57 -3.37
CA ASN A 65 -4.81 21.92 -2.24
C ASN A 65 -3.39 22.42 -2.04
N THR A 66 -2.70 22.83 -3.09
CA THR A 66 -1.35 23.43 -2.98
C THR A 66 -1.39 24.68 -2.10
N ILE A 67 -2.35 25.58 -2.37
CA ILE A 67 -2.51 26.82 -1.59
C ILE A 67 -2.94 26.49 -0.16
N ALA A 68 -3.94 25.63 0.00
CA ALA A 68 -4.47 25.21 1.31
C ALA A 68 -3.42 24.51 2.19
N SER A 69 -2.44 23.84 1.61
CA SER A 69 -1.39 23.09 2.33
C SER A 69 -0.18 23.96 2.72
N LEU A 70 -0.01 25.16 2.12
CA LEU A 70 1.16 26.01 2.35
C LEU A 70 1.42 26.31 3.83
N PRO A 71 0.43 26.72 4.65
CA PRO A 71 0.68 27.02 6.07
C PRO A 71 1.26 25.83 6.83
N GLU A 72 0.67 24.64 6.66
CA GLU A 72 1.18 23.44 7.33
C GLU A 72 2.56 23.05 6.84
N ARG A 73 2.81 23.10 5.53
CA ARG A 73 4.12 22.79 4.93
C ARG A 73 5.23 23.67 5.49
N LEU A 74 4.99 24.98 5.59
CA LEU A 74 5.97 25.95 6.10
C LEU A 74 6.20 25.77 7.61
N ILE A 75 5.12 25.73 8.40
CA ILE A 75 5.20 25.61 9.85
C ILE A 75 5.86 24.31 10.25
N LEU A 76 5.44 23.17 9.66
CA LEU A 76 6.02 21.89 10.00
C LEU A 76 7.44 21.71 9.49
N ALA A 77 7.78 22.27 8.31
CA ALA A 77 9.16 22.23 7.85
C ALA A 77 10.11 22.96 8.81
N ALA A 78 9.70 24.13 9.32
CA ALA A 78 10.46 24.85 10.32
C ALA A 78 10.49 24.08 11.67
N TRP A 79 9.33 23.59 12.13
CA TRP A 79 9.23 22.90 13.42
C TRP A 79 10.01 21.60 13.44
N LEU A 80 9.92 20.76 12.42
CA LEU A 80 10.66 19.49 12.31
C LEU A 80 12.18 19.71 12.22
N ARG A 81 12.64 20.85 11.65
CA ARG A 81 14.06 21.21 11.66
C ARG A 81 14.56 21.59 13.06
N LEU A 82 13.73 22.32 13.83
CA LEU A 82 14.09 22.80 15.16
C LEU A 82 13.88 21.76 16.24
N ARG A 83 12.86 20.92 16.10
CA ARG A 83 12.45 19.90 17.09
C ARG A 83 12.06 18.61 16.38
N PRO A 84 13.03 17.87 15.79
CA PRO A 84 12.71 16.60 15.17
C PRO A 84 12.16 15.64 16.25
N PRO A 85 11.02 14.95 16.00
CA PRO A 85 10.56 13.92 16.90
C PRO A 85 11.62 12.83 16.99
N ARG A 86 11.97 12.47 18.22
CA ARG A 86 12.92 11.38 18.45
C ARG A 86 12.20 10.06 18.13
N MET A 87 12.76 9.32 17.20
CA MET A 87 12.39 7.94 16.98
C MET A 87 13.30 7.07 17.83
N GLU A 88 12.77 6.68 18.98
CA GLU A 88 13.48 5.76 19.88
C GLU A 88 13.44 4.35 19.27
N ARG A 89 14.54 3.61 19.45
CA ARG A 89 14.66 2.25 18.95
C ARG A 89 13.54 1.36 19.49
N ASP A 90 13.19 1.53 20.75
CA ASP A 90 12.14 0.75 21.42
C ASP A 90 10.74 1.08 20.94
N ASN A 91 10.56 2.19 20.22
CA ASN A 91 9.28 2.60 19.60
C ASN A 91 9.36 2.70 18.06
N ALA A 92 10.35 2.04 17.47
CA ALA A 92 10.50 1.96 16.02
C ALA A 92 9.27 1.27 15.37
N PRO A 93 8.90 1.62 14.13
CA PRO A 93 7.68 1.13 13.49
C PRO A 93 7.62 -0.40 13.35
N VAL A 94 6.40 -0.94 13.31
CA VAL A 94 6.10 -2.28 12.81
C VAL A 94 5.72 -2.17 11.34
N PHE A 95 6.39 -2.92 10.46
CA PHE A 95 6.09 -3.00 9.04
C PHE A 95 5.41 -4.32 8.69
N VAL A 96 4.26 -4.24 8.02
CA VAL A 96 3.61 -5.39 7.40
C VAL A 96 4.15 -5.55 5.98
N LEU A 97 4.80 -6.67 5.73
CA LEU A 97 5.36 -7.09 4.46
C LEU A 97 4.46 -8.13 3.77
N GLY A 98 4.58 -8.26 2.49
CA GLY A 98 3.88 -9.20 1.62
C GLY A 98 3.47 -8.53 0.32
N TYR A 99 3.58 -9.24 -0.81
CA TYR A 99 3.23 -8.70 -2.11
C TYR A 99 1.74 -8.31 -2.19
N PHE A 100 1.38 -7.53 -3.17
CA PHE A 100 -0.02 -7.16 -3.41
C PHE A 100 -0.94 -8.39 -3.42
N ARG A 101 -2.05 -8.35 -2.69
CA ARG A 101 -3.06 -9.42 -2.59
C ARG A 101 -2.65 -10.67 -1.80
N SER A 102 -1.53 -10.65 -1.10
CA SER A 102 -1.13 -11.75 -0.20
C SER A 102 -1.88 -11.78 1.14
N GLY A 103 -2.76 -10.80 1.42
CA GLY A 103 -3.50 -10.73 2.69
C GLY A 103 -2.99 -9.64 3.65
N THR A 104 -2.03 -8.82 3.22
CA THR A 104 -1.46 -7.71 4.02
C THR A 104 -2.50 -6.79 4.64
N THR A 105 -3.63 -6.55 3.97
CA THR A 105 -4.72 -5.72 4.51
C THR A 105 -5.45 -6.38 5.68
N PHE A 106 -5.66 -7.70 5.62
CA PHE A 106 -6.26 -8.44 6.73
C PHE A 106 -5.35 -8.41 7.96
N LEU A 107 -4.08 -8.76 7.78
CA LEU A 107 -3.07 -8.70 8.85
C LEU A 107 -2.94 -7.28 9.43
N GLN A 108 -2.88 -6.25 8.56
CA GLN A 108 -2.83 -4.85 9.02
C GLN A 108 -4.04 -4.48 9.87
N ASN A 109 -5.25 -4.90 9.50
CA ASN A 109 -6.45 -4.60 10.29
C ASN A 109 -6.48 -5.33 11.62
N LEU A 110 -5.99 -6.58 11.69
CA LEU A 110 -5.83 -7.29 12.94
C LEU A 110 -4.85 -6.55 13.87
N LEU A 111 -3.66 -6.22 13.38
CA LEU A 111 -2.66 -5.46 14.16
C LEU A 111 -3.17 -4.07 14.55
N ALA A 112 -3.88 -3.36 13.67
CA ALA A 112 -4.43 -2.03 13.94
C ALA A 112 -5.59 -2.03 14.96
N ALA A 113 -6.15 -3.20 15.29
CA ALA A 113 -7.10 -3.36 16.38
C ALA A 113 -6.44 -3.20 17.77
N ASP A 114 -5.10 -3.34 17.83
CA ASP A 114 -4.34 -3.04 19.02
C ASP A 114 -4.25 -1.52 19.26
N PRO A 115 -4.73 -1.01 20.42
CA PRO A 115 -4.67 0.41 20.72
C PRO A 115 -3.24 0.94 20.95
N SER A 116 -2.26 0.09 21.21
CA SER A 116 -0.85 0.47 21.33
C SER A 116 -0.20 0.78 19.98
N LEU A 117 -0.80 0.29 18.90
CA LEU A 117 -0.34 0.52 17.53
C LEU A 117 -1.15 1.62 16.84
N ARG A 118 -0.49 2.35 15.96
CA ARG A 118 -1.13 3.42 15.16
C ARG A 118 -0.80 3.29 13.69
N SER A 119 -1.77 2.88 12.89
CA SER A 119 -1.65 2.90 11.43
C SER A 119 -2.06 4.27 10.86
N PRO A 120 -1.44 4.75 9.77
CA PRO A 120 -1.95 5.90 9.05
C PRO A 120 -3.36 5.63 8.53
N SER A 121 -4.18 6.65 8.51
CA SER A 121 -5.55 6.61 7.98
C SER A 121 -5.60 7.13 6.54
N TRP A 122 -6.69 6.82 5.83
CA TRP A 122 -6.87 7.27 4.44
C TRP A 122 -6.66 8.78 4.24
N PRO A 123 -7.25 9.69 5.04
CA PRO A 123 -6.97 11.12 4.87
C PRO A 123 -5.50 11.48 5.07
N GLN A 124 -4.79 10.79 5.96
CA GLN A 124 -3.37 11.06 6.23
C GLN A 124 -2.47 10.67 5.06
N VAL A 125 -2.77 9.55 4.38
CA VAL A 125 -1.98 9.11 3.23
C VAL A 125 -2.36 9.81 1.93
N LEU A 126 -3.62 10.25 1.81
CA LEU A 126 -4.08 10.98 0.63
C LEU A 126 -3.65 12.46 0.67
N ALA A 127 -3.68 13.10 1.84
CA ALA A 127 -3.27 14.48 2.03
C ALA A 127 -2.12 14.60 3.05
N PRO A 128 -0.94 14.02 2.75
CA PRO A 128 0.18 13.95 3.70
C PRO A 128 0.75 15.33 4.07
N GLN A 129 0.39 16.39 3.35
CA GLN A 129 0.83 17.76 3.60
C GLN A 129 -0.02 18.52 4.62
N THR A 130 -1.28 18.05 4.88
CA THR A 130 -2.29 18.87 5.58
C THR A 130 -2.96 18.16 6.77
N PHE A 131 -2.50 16.98 7.19
CA PHE A 131 -3.22 16.20 8.20
C PHE A 131 -2.88 16.54 9.66
N VAL A 132 -1.92 17.41 9.92
CA VAL A 132 -1.55 17.83 11.29
C VAL A 132 -2.34 19.07 11.70
N LEU A 133 -2.19 20.16 10.97
CA LEU A 133 -2.89 21.43 11.25
C LEU A 133 -4.23 21.53 10.52
N GLY A 134 -4.28 21.05 9.29
CA GLY A 134 -5.48 21.07 8.46
C GLY A 134 -6.47 19.93 8.72
N TRP A 135 -6.27 19.11 9.75
CA TRP A 135 -7.09 17.93 10.02
C TRP A 135 -8.59 18.19 10.11
N ALA A 136 -9.00 19.26 10.79
CA ALA A 136 -10.41 19.61 10.93
C ALA A 136 -11.06 19.92 9.58
N LEU A 137 -10.36 20.68 8.74
CA LEU A 137 -10.78 21.04 7.38
C LEU A 137 -10.83 19.80 6.47
N LEU A 138 -9.78 18.99 6.48
CA LEU A 138 -9.72 17.73 5.71
C LEU A 138 -10.86 16.79 6.09
N ARG A 139 -11.11 16.62 7.37
CA ARG A 139 -12.18 15.75 7.87
C ARG A 139 -13.54 16.22 7.37
N THR A 140 -13.80 17.50 7.41
CA THR A 140 -15.10 18.06 7.04
C THR A 140 -15.34 18.04 5.53
N LEU A 141 -14.33 18.37 4.72
CA LEU A 141 -14.46 18.52 3.28
C LEU A 141 -14.22 17.22 2.51
N PHE A 142 -13.23 16.42 2.91
CA PHE A 142 -12.78 15.26 2.11
C PHE A 142 -13.28 13.91 2.61
N VAL A 143 -13.54 13.74 3.92
CA VAL A 143 -14.06 12.47 4.42
C VAL A 143 -15.40 12.08 3.79
N PRO A 144 -16.35 13.01 3.56
CA PRO A 144 -17.60 12.69 2.86
C PRO A 144 -17.40 12.25 1.39
N LEU A 145 -16.26 12.60 0.79
CA LEU A 145 -15.92 12.25 -0.61
C LEU A 145 -15.16 10.93 -0.71
N LEU A 146 -14.70 10.36 0.42
CA LEU A 146 -14.05 9.05 0.40
C LEU A 146 -15.05 7.98 -0.06
N PRO A 147 -14.62 7.04 -0.91
CA PRO A 147 -15.44 5.90 -1.26
C PRO A 147 -15.75 5.06 -0.01
N LEU A 148 -16.91 4.41 0.02
CA LEU A 148 -17.31 3.57 1.17
C LEU A 148 -16.52 2.26 1.25
N THR A 149 -16.04 1.80 0.10
CA THR A 149 -15.23 0.58 -0.01
C THR A 149 -14.06 0.81 -0.96
N ARG A 150 -13.00 0.00 -0.84
CA ARG A 150 -11.96 -0.09 -1.86
C ARG A 150 -12.56 -0.54 -3.19
N LEU A 151 -11.81 -0.37 -4.27
CA LEU A 151 -12.25 -0.72 -5.63
C LEU A 151 -12.65 -2.20 -5.78
N ASP A 152 -12.14 -3.08 -4.92
CA ASP A 152 -12.55 -4.49 -4.86
C ASP A 152 -13.92 -4.71 -4.19
N ALA A 153 -14.60 -3.63 -3.76
CA ALA A 153 -15.89 -3.62 -3.08
C ALA A 153 -15.97 -4.47 -1.79
N VAL A 154 -14.84 -4.97 -1.31
CA VAL A 154 -14.74 -5.92 -0.20
C VAL A 154 -14.22 -5.21 1.06
N VAL A 155 -13.16 -4.42 0.93
CA VAL A 155 -12.53 -3.75 2.07
C VAL A 155 -13.14 -2.37 2.27
N PRO A 156 -13.66 -2.05 3.48
CA PRO A 156 -14.20 -0.73 3.75
C PRO A 156 -13.10 0.34 3.71
N VAL A 157 -13.45 1.54 3.25
CA VAL A 157 -12.64 2.74 3.32
C VAL A 157 -13.28 3.71 4.30
N GLY A 158 -12.50 4.35 5.14
CA GLY A 158 -13.04 5.30 6.11
C GLY A 158 -11.95 6.13 6.77
N ALA A 159 -12.37 7.25 7.32
CA ALA A 159 -11.45 8.25 7.90
C ALA A 159 -10.53 7.71 9.00
N ARG A 160 -10.89 6.61 9.64
CA ARG A 160 -10.12 6.00 10.74
C ARG A 160 -9.54 4.63 10.41
N LEU A 161 -9.86 4.10 9.21
CA LEU A 161 -9.38 2.78 8.79
C LEU A 161 -7.93 2.86 8.33
N PRO A 162 -7.14 1.79 8.56
CA PRO A 162 -5.75 1.70 8.13
C PRO A 162 -5.60 1.86 6.62
N ALA A 163 -4.57 2.59 6.22
CA ALA A 163 -4.23 2.84 4.82
C ALA A 163 -2.76 2.51 4.53
N GLU A 164 -2.43 2.39 3.25
CA GLU A 164 -1.08 2.11 2.77
C GLU A 164 -0.28 3.42 2.68
N ASP A 165 0.88 3.47 3.29
CA ASP A 165 1.73 4.68 3.32
C ASP A 165 2.36 5.00 1.96
N ASP A 166 2.39 4.07 1.00
CA ASP A 166 2.85 4.32 -0.38
C ASP A 166 1.97 5.35 -1.11
N PHE A 167 0.69 5.49 -0.74
CA PHE A 167 -0.15 6.60 -1.22
C PHE A 167 0.41 7.96 -0.79
N ALA A 168 0.96 8.05 0.42
CA ALA A 168 1.58 9.29 0.87
C ALA A 168 2.84 9.62 0.07
N LEU A 169 3.70 8.65 -0.21
CA LEU A 169 4.89 8.85 -1.04
C LEU A 169 4.53 9.27 -2.46
N ASN A 170 3.47 8.67 -3.03
CA ASN A 170 2.94 9.10 -4.31
C ASN A 170 2.51 10.59 -4.29
N ASN A 171 1.76 10.98 -3.26
CA ASN A 171 1.19 12.31 -3.14
C ASN A 171 2.18 13.36 -2.61
N LEU A 172 3.31 12.96 -2.03
CA LEU A 172 4.41 13.86 -1.67
C LEU A 172 5.32 14.20 -2.85
N GLY A 173 5.58 13.23 -3.73
CA GLY A 173 6.59 13.43 -4.76
C GLY A 173 6.43 12.64 -6.06
N GLY A 174 5.35 11.84 -6.22
CA GLY A 174 5.20 10.92 -7.34
C GLY A 174 6.16 9.73 -7.27
N MET A 175 6.66 9.41 -6.07
CA MET A 175 7.73 8.42 -5.86
C MET A 175 7.17 7.07 -5.38
N SER A 176 6.23 6.54 -6.16
CA SER A 176 5.57 5.26 -5.87
C SER A 176 5.26 4.50 -7.16
N ILE A 177 5.24 3.19 -7.06
CA ILE A 177 4.73 2.29 -8.11
C ILE A 177 3.27 2.60 -8.48
N LEU A 178 2.49 3.20 -7.57
CA LEU A 178 1.08 3.54 -7.79
C LEU A 178 0.90 4.52 -8.95
N ALA A 179 1.86 5.44 -9.18
CA ALA A 179 1.81 6.36 -10.30
C ALA A 179 1.79 5.63 -11.66
N GLY A 180 2.58 4.58 -11.82
CA GLY A 180 2.55 3.74 -13.02
C GLY A 180 1.35 2.78 -13.03
N ARG A 181 1.15 2.08 -11.91
CA ARG A 181 0.18 0.99 -11.83
C ARG A 181 -1.27 1.47 -11.96
N ALA A 182 -1.58 2.67 -11.46
CA ALA A 182 -2.94 3.20 -11.42
C ALA A 182 -3.15 4.40 -12.35
N VAL A 183 -2.16 5.30 -12.51
CA VAL A 183 -2.37 6.61 -13.15
C VAL A 183 -1.85 6.63 -14.59
N LEU A 184 -0.63 6.18 -14.80
CA LEU A 184 0.05 6.17 -16.10
C LEU A 184 0.43 4.73 -16.51
N PRO A 185 -0.52 3.88 -16.92
CA PRO A 185 -0.27 2.46 -17.23
C PRO A 185 0.87 2.24 -18.23
N ARG A 186 1.01 3.11 -19.23
CA ARG A 186 2.06 3.02 -20.25
C ARG A 186 3.45 3.41 -19.75
N ARG A 187 3.55 3.89 -18.50
CA ARG A 187 4.80 4.28 -17.84
C ARG A 187 5.13 3.40 -16.63
N GLN A 188 4.50 2.24 -16.51
CA GLN A 188 4.73 1.32 -15.38
C GLN A 188 6.21 0.97 -15.23
N ALA A 189 6.92 0.67 -16.32
CA ALA A 189 8.35 0.35 -16.31
C ALA A 189 9.18 1.46 -15.62
N PHE A 190 8.84 2.74 -15.88
CA PHE A 190 9.50 3.85 -15.20
C PHE A 190 9.20 3.90 -13.71
N PHE A 191 7.94 3.73 -13.30
CA PHE A 191 7.55 3.85 -11.89
C PHE A 191 7.88 2.60 -11.06
N ASN A 192 8.07 1.44 -11.69
CA ASN A 192 8.49 0.21 -11.02
C ASN A 192 9.87 0.34 -10.35
N ARG A 193 10.71 1.28 -10.78
CA ARG A 193 11.97 1.64 -10.11
C ARG A 193 11.78 2.08 -8.65
N TYR A 194 10.60 2.61 -8.31
CA TYR A 194 10.25 2.95 -6.92
C TYR A 194 9.78 1.74 -6.11
N HIS A 195 9.66 0.57 -6.70
CA HIS A 195 9.23 -0.63 -5.97
C HIS A 195 10.34 -1.19 -5.07
N ASN A 196 11.51 -1.44 -5.65
CA ASN A 196 12.69 -1.97 -4.95
C ASN A 196 13.80 -0.93 -4.71
N LEU A 197 13.71 0.24 -5.31
CA LEU A 197 14.61 1.38 -5.21
C LEU A 197 15.99 1.21 -5.88
N ASP A 198 16.34 0.05 -6.40
CA ASP A 198 17.70 -0.25 -6.91
C ASP A 198 18.04 0.54 -8.19
N ALA A 199 17.03 0.83 -9.02
CA ALA A 199 17.23 1.61 -10.25
C ALA A 199 17.18 3.14 -10.03
N LEU A 200 17.12 3.60 -8.78
CA LEU A 200 17.15 5.03 -8.46
C LEU A 200 18.59 5.54 -8.44
N SER A 201 18.80 6.76 -8.96
CA SER A 201 20.05 7.49 -8.71
C SER A 201 20.20 7.82 -7.22
N ALA A 202 21.43 8.14 -6.78
CA ALA A 202 21.69 8.51 -5.39
C ALA A 202 20.79 9.67 -4.91
N ASP A 203 20.58 10.68 -5.77
CA ASP A 203 19.71 11.83 -5.45
C ASP A 203 18.23 11.43 -5.37
N GLU A 204 17.77 10.53 -6.23
CA GLU A 204 16.38 10.05 -6.19
C GLU A 204 16.14 9.19 -4.94
N LEU A 205 17.08 8.32 -4.60
CA LEU A 205 17.03 7.51 -3.39
C LEU A 205 17.05 8.40 -2.13
N SER A 206 17.92 9.40 -2.10
CA SER A 206 17.98 10.38 -1.01
C SER A 206 16.65 11.13 -0.84
N ARG A 207 16.03 11.59 -1.93
CA ARG A 207 14.71 12.23 -1.91
C ARG A 207 13.63 11.27 -1.43
N TRP A 208 13.61 10.02 -1.93
CA TRP A 208 12.66 9.01 -1.49
C TRP A 208 12.78 8.76 0.02
N ARG A 209 14.00 8.55 0.52
CA ARG A 209 14.32 8.37 1.95
C ARG A 209 13.83 9.55 2.78
N SER A 210 14.08 10.77 2.31
CA SER A 210 13.65 12.00 2.99
C SER A 210 12.11 12.10 3.09
N HIS A 211 11.38 11.74 2.03
CA HIS A 211 9.91 11.76 2.05
C HIS A 211 9.34 10.68 2.97
N GLN A 212 9.88 9.45 2.91
CA GLN A 212 9.47 8.37 3.80
C GLN A 212 9.71 8.74 5.26
N PHE A 213 10.90 9.24 5.57
CA PHE A 213 11.26 9.63 6.93
C PHE A 213 10.40 10.80 7.44
N ALA A 214 10.24 11.86 6.65
CA ALA A 214 9.41 13.02 7.01
C ALA A 214 7.93 12.64 7.22
N PHE A 215 7.40 11.74 6.40
CA PHE A 215 6.04 11.24 6.60
C PHE A 215 5.89 10.47 7.92
N VAL A 216 6.82 9.58 8.22
CA VAL A 216 6.83 8.83 9.48
C VAL A 216 7.01 9.77 10.68
N GLN A 217 7.88 10.77 10.60
CA GLN A 217 8.00 11.80 11.64
C GLN A 217 6.67 12.54 11.88
N LYS A 218 5.97 12.94 10.82
CA LYS A 218 4.64 13.58 10.94
C LYS A 218 3.61 12.66 11.59
N LEU A 219 3.61 11.38 11.26
CA LEU A 219 2.74 10.39 11.88
C LEU A 219 3.04 10.25 13.38
N THR A 220 4.32 10.24 13.77
CA THR A 220 4.76 10.16 15.17
C THR A 220 4.20 11.32 16.01
N LEU A 221 4.13 12.55 15.45
CA LEU A 221 3.55 13.71 16.13
C LEU A 221 2.08 13.49 16.53
N VAL A 222 1.32 12.79 15.69
CA VAL A 222 -0.13 12.57 15.91
C VAL A 222 -0.44 11.17 16.45
N ALA A 223 0.60 10.36 16.67
CA ALA A 223 0.43 9.00 17.19
C ALA A 223 0.12 8.98 18.70
N GLY A 224 0.43 10.06 19.44
CA GLY A 224 0.19 10.10 20.90
C GLY A 224 1.03 9.07 21.65
N GLY A 225 2.30 8.91 21.30
CA GLY A 225 3.23 7.95 21.91
C GLY A 225 3.07 6.50 21.46
N ARG A 226 2.08 6.20 20.62
CA ARG A 226 1.84 4.85 20.12
C ARG A 226 2.86 4.47 19.05
N ARG A 227 3.25 3.20 19.00
CA ARG A 227 4.10 2.65 17.98
C ARG A 227 3.40 2.69 16.62
N LEU A 228 4.11 3.11 15.58
CA LEU A 228 3.54 3.14 14.23
C LEU A 228 3.45 1.75 13.62
N LEU A 229 2.33 1.49 12.94
CA LEU A 229 2.09 0.31 12.12
C LEU A 229 1.98 0.75 10.67
N LEU A 230 2.97 0.43 9.86
CA LEU A 230 3.06 0.82 8.46
C LEU A 230 2.86 -0.38 7.55
N LYS A 231 2.21 -0.18 6.43
CA LYS A 231 1.99 -1.23 5.44
C LYS A 231 1.96 -0.65 4.05
N SER A 232 2.86 -1.14 3.22
CA SER A 232 2.78 -1.08 1.77
C SER A 232 3.32 -2.39 1.19
N PRO A 233 2.70 -2.98 0.17
CA PRO A 233 3.26 -4.14 -0.51
C PRO A 233 4.68 -3.92 -1.03
N SER A 234 5.01 -2.70 -1.43
CA SER A 234 6.36 -2.34 -1.88
C SER A 234 7.42 -2.41 -0.78
N HIS A 235 7.04 -2.33 0.50
CA HIS A 235 8.00 -2.49 1.61
C HIS A 235 8.68 -3.85 1.63
N THR A 236 8.03 -4.86 1.06
CA THR A 236 8.58 -6.22 0.93
C THR A 236 9.89 -6.23 0.17
N ALA A 237 10.05 -5.40 -0.85
CA ALA A 237 11.29 -5.25 -1.61
C ALA A 237 12.23 -4.15 -1.07
N ARG A 238 11.93 -3.54 0.09
CA ARG A 238 12.67 -2.38 0.64
C ARG A 238 13.25 -2.65 2.04
N VAL A 239 13.31 -3.89 2.47
CA VAL A 239 13.69 -4.28 3.86
C VAL A 239 15.00 -3.64 4.28
N ARG A 240 16.05 -3.73 3.46
CA ARG A 240 17.35 -3.11 3.75
C ARG A 240 17.24 -1.61 3.99
N THR A 241 16.58 -0.89 3.10
CA THR A 241 16.39 0.56 3.22
C THR A 241 15.56 0.94 4.45
N LEU A 242 14.56 0.14 4.80
CA LEU A 242 13.73 0.38 5.99
C LEU A 242 14.52 0.13 7.28
N LEU A 243 15.39 -0.89 7.34
CA LEU A 243 16.27 -1.13 8.47
C LEU A 243 17.28 0.01 8.68
N GLU A 244 17.80 0.58 7.57
CA GLU A 244 18.71 1.74 7.62
C GLU A 244 18.00 3.02 8.10
N LEU A 245 16.73 3.24 7.65
CA LEU A 245 15.96 4.42 8.04
C LEU A 245 15.37 4.33 9.46
N PHE A 246 15.03 3.12 9.90
CA PHE A 246 14.30 2.86 11.14
C PHE A 246 14.97 1.72 11.93
N PRO A 247 16.15 1.95 12.53
CA PRO A 247 16.83 0.95 13.34
C PRO A 247 15.91 0.48 14.50
N GLY A 248 15.79 -0.84 14.67
CA GLY A 248 14.86 -1.45 15.64
C GLY A 248 13.42 -1.64 15.11
N ALA A 249 13.18 -1.36 13.82
CA ALA A 249 11.89 -1.67 13.21
C ALA A 249 11.61 -3.17 13.27
N LYS A 250 10.33 -3.50 13.50
CA LYS A 250 9.84 -4.88 13.51
C LYS A 250 9.08 -5.18 12.22
N PHE A 251 9.14 -6.43 11.78
CA PHE A 251 8.59 -6.84 10.49
C PHE A 251 7.68 -8.06 10.65
N VAL A 252 6.51 -8.01 10.04
CA VAL A 252 5.60 -9.17 9.93
C VAL A 252 5.37 -9.44 8.45
N HIS A 253 5.86 -10.57 7.96
CA HIS A 253 5.66 -10.98 6.58
C HIS A 253 4.46 -11.92 6.46
N ILE A 254 3.59 -11.65 5.49
CA ILE A 254 2.46 -12.53 5.15
C ILE A 254 2.59 -13.04 3.72
N SER A 255 2.48 -14.37 3.58
CA SER A 255 2.55 -15.07 2.30
C SER A 255 1.21 -15.69 1.92
N ARG A 256 1.05 -15.94 0.63
CA ARG A 256 -0.11 -16.60 0.04
C ARG A 256 0.32 -17.36 -1.22
N SER A 257 -0.47 -18.37 -1.65
CA SER A 257 -0.22 -19.11 -2.88
C SER A 257 -0.02 -18.16 -4.08
N PRO A 258 1.06 -18.34 -4.87
CA PRO A 258 1.37 -17.46 -6.01
C PRO A 258 0.22 -17.37 -7.01
N GLU A 259 -0.47 -18.47 -7.29
CA GLU A 259 -1.63 -18.48 -8.17
C GLU A 259 -2.74 -17.53 -7.68
N ALA A 260 -3.10 -17.64 -6.39
CA ALA A 260 -4.15 -16.79 -5.81
C ALA A 260 -3.76 -15.31 -5.80
N VAL A 261 -2.48 -15.01 -5.58
CA VAL A 261 -1.91 -13.66 -5.66
C VAL A 261 -2.00 -13.13 -7.09
N PHE A 262 -1.54 -13.89 -8.09
CA PHE A 262 -1.53 -13.50 -9.49
C PHE A 262 -2.96 -13.18 -10.00
N ARG A 263 -3.90 -14.13 -9.83
CA ARG A 263 -5.33 -13.97 -10.20
C ARG A 263 -5.93 -12.69 -9.62
N SER A 264 -5.69 -12.46 -8.33
CA SER A 264 -6.23 -11.32 -7.62
C SER A 264 -5.57 -9.99 -8.01
N ASN A 265 -4.30 -10.00 -8.47
CA ASN A 265 -3.61 -8.82 -8.95
C ASN A 265 -4.09 -8.36 -10.31
N ILE A 266 -4.36 -9.26 -11.24
CA ILE A 266 -4.97 -8.93 -12.54
C ILE A 266 -6.24 -8.11 -12.32
N PHE A 267 -7.13 -8.59 -11.45
CA PHE A 267 -8.35 -7.88 -11.11
C PHE A 267 -8.07 -6.52 -10.46
N LEU A 268 -7.15 -6.46 -9.48
CA LEU A 268 -6.80 -5.22 -8.80
C LEU A 268 -6.29 -4.15 -9.76
N VAL A 269 -5.35 -4.50 -10.64
CA VAL A 269 -4.74 -3.54 -11.57
C VAL A 269 -5.78 -3.00 -12.55
N ARG A 270 -6.65 -3.87 -13.07
CA ARG A 270 -7.76 -3.47 -13.94
C ARG A 270 -8.68 -2.46 -13.26
N GLU A 271 -9.07 -2.70 -12.02
CA GLU A 271 -9.95 -1.79 -11.27
C GLU A 271 -9.24 -0.47 -10.89
N LEU A 272 -7.95 -0.51 -10.54
CA LEU A 272 -7.16 0.70 -10.28
C LEU A 272 -7.06 1.58 -11.53
N GLN A 273 -6.74 0.99 -12.68
CA GLN A 273 -6.64 1.73 -13.95
C GLN A 273 -8.00 2.27 -14.39
N ARG A 274 -9.07 1.48 -14.27
CA ARG A 274 -10.42 1.95 -14.55
C ARG A 274 -10.78 3.19 -13.72
N ALA A 275 -10.43 3.20 -12.44
CA ALA A 275 -10.76 4.30 -11.54
C ALA A 275 -9.87 5.53 -11.73
N PHE A 276 -8.57 5.35 -11.98
CA PHE A 276 -7.58 6.42 -11.83
C PHE A 276 -6.70 6.68 -13.06
N ALA A 277 -6.75 5.84 -14.10
CA ALA A 277 -5.87 6.04 -15.24
C ALA A 277 -6.15 7.36 -15.98
N LEU A 278 -5.08 7.96 -16.47
CA LEU A 278 -5.06 9.12 -17.37
C LEU A 278 -4.56 8.73 -18.77
N GLN A 279 -4.28 7.45 -18.97
CA GLN A 279 -3.85 6.85 -20.23
C GLN A 279 -4.63 5.56 -20.48
N SER A 280 -4.66 5.12 -21.74
CA SER A 280 -5.22 3.81 -22.09
C SER A 280 -4.44 2.69 -21.40
N PRO A 281 -5.11 1.63 -20.91
CA PRO A 281 -4.45 0.45 -20.36
C PRO A 281 -3.47 -0.18 -21.34
N LEU A 282 -2.52 -0.94 -20.81
CA LEU A 282 -1.69 -1.84 -21.62
C LEU A 282 -2.51 -3.03 -22.12
N PRO A 283 -2.04 -3.72 -23.18
CA PRO A 283 -2.55 -5.04 -23.54
C PRO A 283 -2.53 -6.00 -22.35
N GLU A 284 -3.52 -6.90 -22.27
CA GLU A 284 -3.66 -7.78 -21.10
C GLU A 284 -2.41 -8.65 -20.87
N ASP A 285 -1.84 -9.22 -21.94
CA ASP A 285 -0.63 -10.04 -21.86
C ASP A 285 0.58 -9.26 -21.32
N GLU A 286 0.76 -8.03 -21.76
CA GLU A 286 1.85 -7.16 -21.28
C GLU A 286 1.64 -6.80 -19.80
N GLN A 287 0.40 -6.49 -19.42
CA GLN A 287 0.05 -6.20 -18.03
C GLN A 287 0.28 -7.41 -17.11
N GLU A 288 -0.08 -8.60 -17.55
CA GLU A 288 0.14 -9.84 -16.81
C GLU A 288 1.62 -10.17 -16.65
N GLU A 289 2.41 -9.93 -17.70
CA GLU A 289 3.87 -10.11 -17.65
C GLU A 289 4.53 -9.12 -16.67
N ILE A 290 4.07 -7.87 -16.63
CA ILE A 290 4.55 -6.89 -15.64
C ILE A 290 4.21 -7.36 -14.23
N ILE A 291 3.00 -7.85 -13.98
CA ILE A 291 2.60 -8.39 -12.67
C ILE A 291 3.50 -9.55 -12.26
N THR A 292 3.81 -10.45 -13.19
CA THR A 292 4.67 -11.61 -12.94
C THR A 292 6.09 -11.18 -12.55
N ARG A 293 6.70 -10.29 -13.34
CA ARG A 293 8.05 -9.76 -13.07
C ARG A 293 8.14 -9.00 -11.76
N ASP A 294 7.14 -8.14 -11.49
CA ASP A 294 7.09 -7.37 -10.24
C ASP A 294 6.99 -8.28 -9.02
N TYR A 295 6.21 -9.37 -9.12
CA TYR A 295 6.09 -10.33 -8.05
C TYR A 295 7.40 -11.07 -7.82
N LEU A 296 8.00 -11.63 -8.87
CA LEU A 296 9.32 -12.29 -8.79
C LEU A 296 10.37 -11.37 -8.17
N ALA A 297 10.50 -10.15 -8.69
CA ALA A 297 11.47 -9.18 -8.19
C ALA A 297 11.24 -8.83 -6.71
N THR A 298 9.98 -8.69 -6.29
CA THR A 298 9.63 -8.40 -4.90
C THR A 298 10.10 -9.49 -3.95
N GLU A 299 9.76 -10.74 -4.26
CA GLU A 299 10.08 -11.87 -3.39
C GLU A 299 11.60 -12.14 -3.39
N MET A 300 12.27 -11.97 -4.53
CA MET A 300 13.73 -12.10 -4.59
C MET A 300 14.45 -11.07 -3.69
N HIS A 301 14.00 -9.80 -3.72
CA HIS A 301 14.56 -8.78 -2.83
C HIS A 301 14.28 -9.09 -1.36
N TYR A 302 13.06 -9.52 -1.06
CA TYR A 302 12.71 -9.94 0.28
C TYR A 302 13.59 -11.08 0.77
N LEU A 303 13.75 -12.15 0.01
CA LEU A 303 14.58 -13.29 0.36
C LEU A 303 16.05 -12.91 0.55
N ALA A 304 16.57 -12.02 -0.28
CA ALA A 304 17.96 -11.53 -0.17
C ALA A 304 18.21 -10.69 1.10
N ASP A 305 17.18 -9.93 1.53
CA ASP A 305 17.31 -9.02 2.66
C ASP A 305 16.74 -9.57 3.99
N ARG A 306 15.96 -10.67 3.95
CA ARG A 306 15.33 -11.28 5.12
C ARG A 306 16.33 -11.61 6.23
N ALA A 307 17.50 -12.15 5.88
CA ALA A 307 18.54 -12.50 6.84
C ALA A 307 19.15 -11.30 7.58
N ARG A 308 18.90 -10.08 7.12
CA ARG A 308 19.33 -8.84 7.78
C ARG A 308 18.42 -8.44 8.94
N ILE A 309 17.18 -8.98 8.99
CA ILE A 309 16.25 -8.68 10.07
C ILE A 309 16.64 -9.55 11.28
N PRO A 310 16.88 -8.95 12.46
CA PRO A 310 17.11 -9.72 13.68
C PRO A 310 15.92 -10.65 13.98
N ALA A 311 16.20 -11.85 14.46
CA ALA A 311 15.16 -12.85 14.73
C ALA A 311 14.08 -12.35 15.71
N ALA A 312 14.46 -11.52 16.70
CA ALA A 312 13.54 -10.92 17.67
C ALA A 312 12.67 -9.77 17.10
N ASP A 313 12.97 -9.32 15.87
CA ASP A 313 12.25 -8.25 15.19
C ASP A 313 11.48 -8.75 13.96
N PHE A 314 11.30 -10.08 13.83
CA PHE A 314 10.71 -10.70 12.65
C PHE A 314 9.72 -11.80 13.01
N ALA A 315 8.56 -11.76 12.35
CA ALA A 315 7.57 -12.84 12.35
C ALA A 315 7.07 -13.11 10.92
N GLU A 316 6.72 -14.35 10.64
CA GLU A 316 6.21 -14.77 9.34
C GLU A 316 4.91 -15.54 9.50
N VAL A 317 3.91 -15.33 8.62
CA VAL A 317 2.62 -16.01 8.67
C VAL A 317 2.12 -16.32 7.26
N ARG A 318 1.45 -17.47 7.10
CA ARG A 318 0.71 -17.78 5.88
C ARG A 318 -0.72 -17.28 6.02
N LEU A 319 -1.28 -16.70 4.96
CA LEU A 319 -2.65 -16.20 4.99
C LEU A 319 -3.66 -17.30 5.37
N GLN A 320 -3.45 -18.53 4.91
CA GLN A 320 -4.32 -19.67 5.20
C GLN A 320 -4.33 -20.02 6.70
N ASP A 321 -3.17 -19.97 7.35
CA ASP A 321 -3.03 -20.26 8.78
C ASP A 321 -3.66 -19.14 9.61
N LEU A 322 -3.43 -17.88 9.21
CA LEU A 322 -4.05 -16.70 9.82
C LEU A 322 -5.59 -16.70 9.67
N ILE A 323 -6.14 -17.28 8.61
CA ILE A 323 -7.60 -17.42 8.43
C ILE A 323 -8.12 -18.58 9.28
N ALA A 324 -7.38 -19.70 9.39
CA ALA A 324 -7.79 -20.88 10.13
C ALA A 324 -7.79 -20.64 11.65
N ASP A 325 -6.73 -20.01 12.17
CA ASP A 325 -6.61 -19.65 13.59
C ASP A 325 -6.05 -18.21 13.74
N PRO A 326 -6.89 -17.18 13.57
CA PRO A 326 -6.44 -15.79 13.67
C PRO A 326 -5.81 -15.46 15.02
N MET A 327 -6.35 -15.98 16.12
CA MET A 327 -5.87 -15.61 17.46
C MET A 327 -4.61 -16.37 17.86
N GLY A 328 -4.49 -17.65 17.51
CA GLY A 328 -3.25 -18.40 17.71
C GLY A 328 -2.08 -17.76 16.98
N GLU A 329 -2.28 -17.43 15.70
CA GLU A 329 -1.25 -16.77 14.89
C GLU A 329 -0.91 -15.35 15.40
N MET A 330 -1.90 -14.54 15.79
CA MET A 330 -1.62 -13.21 16.35
C MET A 330 -0.86 -13.31 17.69
N LYS A 331 -1.23 -14.23 18.58
CA LYS A 331 -0.47 -14.44 19.83
C LYS A 331 0.96 -14.89 19.57
N ARG A 332 1.17 -15.75 18.55
CA ARG A 332 2.52 -16.17 18.13
C ARG A 332 3.33 -14.99 17.60
N ILE A 333 2.77 -14.19 16.69
CA ILE A 333 3.42 -13.00 16.13
C ILE A 333 3.82 -12.01 17.24
N TYR A 334 2.95 -11.74 18.20
CA TYR A 334 3.24 -10.82 19.29
C TYR A 334 4.36 -11.34 20.19
N ARG A 335 4.39 -12.63 20.46
CA ARG A 335 5.47 -13.27 21.23
C ARG A 335 6.81 -13.23 20.49
N GLU A 336 6.83 -13.53 19.18
CA GLU A 336 8.05 -13.50 18.37
C GLU A 336 8.63 -12.10 18.25
N LEU A 337 7.77 -11.08 18.23
CA LEU A 337 8.17 -9.67 18.15
C LEU A 337 8.38 -9.02 19.52
N ASP A 338 8.24 -9.75 20.62
CA ASP A 338 8.30 -9.19 21.97
C ASP A 338 7.37 -7.96 22.12
N LEU A 339 6.13 -8.09 21.67
CA LEU A 339 5.10 -7.07 21.78
C LEU A 339 4.10 -7.43 22.88
N PRO A 340 3.62 -6.45 23.67
CA PRO A 340 2.62 -6.72 24.72
C PRO A 340 1.27 -7.09 24.09
N PHE A 341 0.73 -8.26 24.48
CA PHE A 341 -0.58 -8.73 24.03
C PHE A 341 -1.60 -8.66 25.16
N SER A 342 -2.53 -7.70 25.10
CA SER A 342 -3.53 -7.51 26.14
C SER A 342 -4.86 -8.22 25.81
N ARG A 343 -5.65 -8.54 26.84
CA ARG A 343 -7.00 -9.12 26.66
C ARG A 343 -7.92 -8.21 25.85
N GLY A 344 -7.85 -6.90 26.06
CA GLY A 344 -8.63 -5.95 25.27
C GLY A 344 -8.18 -5.81 23.82
N CYS A 345 -6.94 -6.19 23.49
CA CYS A 345 -6.44 -6.35 22.13
C CYS A 345 -7.09 -7.57 21.46
N GLU A 346 -7.12 -8.72 22.15
CA GLU A 346 -7.70 -9.96 21.67
C GLU A 346 -9.17 -9.81 21.28
N GLU A 347 -9.98 -9.21 22.12
CA GLU A 347 -11.42 -9.00 21.87
C GLU A 347 -11.66 -8.17 20.58
N ARG A 348 -10.87 -7.12 20.37
CA ARG A 348 -10.97 -6.30 19.14
C ARG A 348 -10.50 -7.03 17.90
N MET A 349 -9.42 -7.81 18.00
CA MET A 349 -8.92 -8.63 16.88
C MET A 349 -9.95 -9.69 16.48
N LEU A 350 -10.65 -10.32 17.43
CA LEU A 350 -11.74 -11.25 17.14
C LEU A 350 -12.88 -10.59 16.34
N GLN A 351 -13.25 -9.36 16.68
CA GLN A 351 -14.27 -8.61 15.93
C GLN A 351 -13.82 -8.34 14.49
N VAL A 352 -12.56 -7.98 14.30
CA VAL A 352 -11.97 -7.78 12.95
C VAL A 352 -11.96 -9.10 12.18
N ALA A 353 -11.49 -10.20 12.78
CA ALA A 353 -11.45 -11.52 12.16
C ALA A 353 -12.84 -11.98 11.70
N ALA A 354 -13.87 -11.80 12.54
CA ALA A 354 -15.25 -12.15 12.20
C ALA A 354 -15.80 -11.32 11.02
N THR A 355 -15.37 -10.07 10.90
CA THR A 355 -15.80 -9.17 9.82
C THR A 355 -15.13 -9.53 8.48
N PHE A 356 -13.81 -9.75 8.50
CA PHE A 356 -13.01 -10.01 7.30
C PHE A 356 -13.10 -11.46 6.81
N GLY A 357 -13.25 -12.44 7.71
CA GLY A 357 -13.29 -13.87 7.34
C GLY A 357 -14.41 -14.22 6.35
N LYS A 358 -15.51 -13.46 6.34
CA LYS A 358 -16.62 -13.61 5.38
C LYS A 358 -16.28 -13.03 3.99
N GLN A 359 -15.29 -12.15 3.90
CA GLN A 359 -15.00 -11.34 2.71
C GLN A 359 -13.84 -11.91 1.87
N LEU A 360 -13.03 -12.81 2.43
CA LEU A 360 -11.81 -13.32 1.79
C LEU A 360 -12.06 -14.35 0.66
N ARG A 361 -13.30 -14.72 0.38
CA ARG A 361 -13.69 -15.71 -0.63
C ARG A 361 -14.01 -15.06 -1.99
N ASN A 362 -13.09 -14.33 -2.59
CA ASN A 362 -13.26 -13.90 -3.97
C ASN A 362 -13.05 -15.08 -4.91
N ARG A 363 -14.07 -15.45 -5.68
CA ARG A 363 -13.94 -16.38 -6.79
C ARG A 363 -13.48 -15.59 -8.01
N HIS A 364 -12.33 -15.91 -8.51
CA HIS A 364 -11.82 -15.41 -9.79
C HIS A 364 -12.05 -16.45 -10.88
N PRO A 365 -12.16 -16.05 -12.17
CA PRO A 365 -12.25 -17.00 -13.28
C PRO A 365 -11.06 -17.96 -13.32
N ASP A 366 -11.20 -19.11 -13.98
CA ASP A 366 -10.10 -20.03 -14.18
C ASP A 366 -9.01 -19.41 -15.05
N LEU A 367 -7.76 -19.82 -14.81
CA LEU A 367 -6.62 -19.33 -15.56
C LEU A 367 -6.59 -19.89 -16.97
N THR A 368 -6.28 -19.03 -17.95
CA THR A 368 -5.92 -19.47 -19.30
C THR A 368 -4.59 -20.23 -19.30
N GLU A 369 -4.25 -20.94 -20.37
CA GLU A 369 -2.97 -21.65 -20.48
C GLU A 369 -1.77 -20.70 -20.39
N GLY A 370 -1.85 -19.51 -21.03
CA GLY A 370 -0.82 -18.48 -20.91
C GLY A 370 -0.64 -17.98 -19.47
N GLN A 371 -1.72 -17.81 -18.73
CA GLN A 371 -1.69 -17.42 -17.31
C GLN A 371 -1.12 -18.54 -16.43
N LYS A 372 -1.45 -19.81 -16.70
CA LYS A 372 -0.87 -20.97 -16.01
C LYS A 372 0.64 -21.03 -16.20
N ALA A 373 1.14 -20.79 -17.42
CA ALA A 373 2.58 -20.73 -17.71
C ALA A 373 3.28 -19.60 -16.91
N ARG A 374 2.63 -18.43 -16.76
CA ARG A 374 3.15 -17.35 -15.91
C ARG A 374 3.17 -17.73 -14.42
N VAL A 375 2.12 -18.39 -13.92
CA VAL A 375 2.05 -18.86 -12.54
C VAL A 375 3.12 -19.91 -12.26
N ALA A 376 3.39 -20.82 -13.18
CA ALA A 376 4.44 -21.82 -13.03
C ALA A 376 5.83 -21.20 -12.78
N ARG A 377 6.11 -20.01 -13.35
CA ARG A 377 7.34 -19.25 -13.07
C ARG A 377 7.40 -18.71 -11.63
N LEU A 378 6.26 -18.60 -10.95
CA LEU A 378 6.15 -18.11 -9.58
C LEU A 378 6.18 -19.22 -8.52
N GLU A 379 5.94 -20.48 -8.91
CA GLU A 379 5.84 -21.61 -7.97
C GLU A 379 7.12 -21.85 -7.15
N PRO A 380 8.35 -21.69 -7.67
CA PRO A 380 9.55 -21.83 -6.86
C PRO A 380 9.57 -20.91 -5.64
N LEU A 381 8.87 -19.77 -5.69
CA LEU A 381 8.73 -18.88 -4.56
C LEU A 381 7.85 -19.45 -3.44
N ALA A 382 6.86 -20.28 -3.77
CA ALA A 382 5.96 -20.86 -2.78
C ALA A 382 6.69 -21.82 -1.81
N SER A 383 7.73 -22.51 -2.30
CA SER A 383 8.55 -23.44 -1.50
C SER A 383 9.60 -22.74 -0.63
N SER A 384 9.86 -21.45 -0.90
CA SER A 384 10.91 -20.69 -0.20
C SER A 384 10.45 -20.09 1.13
N PHE A 385 9.15 -20.10 1.42
CA PHE A 385 8.62 -19.61 2.69
C PHE A 385 8.88 -20.62 3.81
N GLY A 386 9.71 -20.23 4.77
CA GLY A 386 10.07 -21.05 5.93
C GLY A 386 11.48 -21.66 5.90
N ASP A 387 12.18 -21.64 4.77
CA ASP A 387 13.55 -22.19 4.68
C ASP A 387 14.55 -21.16 4.08
N ALA A 388 15.51 -20.75 4.90
CA ALA A 388 16.60 -19.84 4.45
C ALA A 388 17.50 -20.48 3.37
N ARG A 389 17.49 -21.80 3.20
CA ARG A 389 18.28 -22.51 2.17
C ARG A 389 17.65 -22.44 0.78
N SER A 390 16.38 -22.06 0.69
CA SER A 390 15.64 -22.01 -0.58
C SER A 390 16.05 -20.89 -1.53
N ILE A 391 16.82 -19.89 -1.08
CA ILE A 391 17.39 -18.83 -1.95
C ILE A 391 18.22 -19.43 -3.08
N LEU A 392 19.01 -20.46 -2.78
CA LEU A 392 19.84 -21.17 -3.79
C LEU A 392 18.99 -21.92 -4.80
N THR A 393 17.86 -22.50 -4.35
CA THR A 393 16.92 -23.24 -5.21
C THR A 393 16.17 -22.28 -6.13
N VAL A 394 15.74 -21.13 -5.62
CA VAL A 394 15.07 -20.07 -6.41
C VAL A 394 16.03 -19.47 -7.44
N ASN A 395 17.27 -19.14 -7.05
CA ASN A 395 18.26 -18.61 -7.99
C ASN A 395 18.63 -19.62 -9.08
N ARG A 396 18.67 -20.91 -8.78
CA ARG A 396 18.92 -21.98 -9.75
C ARG A 396 17.75 -22.13 -10.72
N ALA A 397 16.52 -22.17 -10.22
CA ALA A 397 15.31 -22.25 -11.03
C ALA A 397 15.09 -21.01 -11.93
N LEU A 398 15.57 -19.83 -11.52
CA LEU A 398 15.47 -18.61 -12.29
C LEU A 398 16.67 -18.41 -13.25
N GLY A 399 17.84 -18.95 -12.92
CA GLY A 399 19.03 -18.95 -13.81
C GLY A 399 18.85 -19.83 -15.04
N ASP A 400 18.02 -20.85 -14.96
CA ASP A 400 17.67 -21.75 -16.09
C ASP A 400 16.57 -21.16 -17.00
N MET A 401 16.04 -19.98 -16.71
CA MET A 401 14.96 -19.31 -17.47
C MET A 401 15.39 -18.01 -18.17
N GLY A 402 16.71 -17.73 -18.22
CA GLY A 402 17.32 -16.56 -18.87
C GLY A 402 17.71 -16.80 -20.32
#